data_d1a8f24e034ef2c9b2c8c18237171e7b
#
_entry.id   d1a8f24e034ef2c9b2c8c18237171e7b
#
_cell.length_a   1.000
_cell.length_b   1.000
_cell.length_c   1.000
_cell.angle_alpha   90.00
_cell.angle_beta   90.00
_cell.angle_gamma   90.00
#
_symmetry.space_group_name_H-M   'P 1'
#
loop_
_entity.id
_entity.type
_entity.pdbx_description
1 polymer ?
#
loop_
_entity_poly.entity_id
_entity_poly.type
_entity_poly.pdbx_seq_one_letter_code
_entity_poly.pdbx_strand_id
1 'polypeptide(L)'
;MFGADAESNTFRDEQLIKLVADGFVARERVVAGEPIAKIAKERGHTPQWTGRLVRIGWLPPQLVKAIVDGKQPKGLTRRVLSSSDFDAEKWIGKLGASAASRERDLAKANTS
;
A
#
# COMPACT_ATOMS: atom_id res chain seq x y z
N MET A 1 21.69 -16.54 7.27
CA MET A 1 20.27 -16.70 7.14
C MET A 1 19.57 -15.41 6.85
N PHE A 2 19.83 -14.37 7.58
CA PHE A 2 19.22 -13.10 7.32
C PHE A 2 19.73 -12.44 6.05
N GLY A 3 20.95 -12.76 5.67
CA GLY A 3 21.49 -12.25 4.44
C GLY A 3 20.72 -12.67 3.21
N ALA A 4 20.19 -13.87 3.23
CA ALA A 4 19.41 -14.36 2.11
C ALA A 4 18.15 -13.51 1.91
N ASP A 5 17.50 -13.13 3.00
CA ASP A 5 16.33 -12.27 2.94
C ASP A 5 16.67 -10.89 2.43
N ALA A 6 17.80 -10.36 2.87
CA ALA A 6 18.24 -9.04 2.44
C ALA A 6 18.59 -9.02 0.97
N GLU A 7 19.02 -10.14 0.43
CA GLU A 7 19.40 -10.24 -0.97
C GLU A 7 18.20 -10.43 -1.89
N SER A 8 17.06 -10.74 -1.34
CA SER A 8 15.85 -10.91 -2.13
C SER A 8 15.49 -9.60 -2.83
N ASN A 9 15.02 -9.70 -4.07
CA ASN A 9 14.55 -8.55 -4.82
C ASN A 9 13.20 -8.07 -4.33
N THR A 10 12.52 -8.86 -3.50
CA THR A 10 11.27 -8.46 -2.89
C THR A 10 11.53 -8.15 -1.43
N PHE A 11 11.02 -7.03 -1.00
CA PHE A 11 11.13 -6.61 0.39
C PHE A 11 9.74 -6.36 0.93
N ARG A 12 9.25 -7.27 1.75
CA ARG A 12 7.93 -7.16 2.35
C ARG A 12 8.01 -6.30 3.60
N ASP A 13 7.31 -5.20 3.56
CA ASP A 13 7.22 -4.29 4.71
C ASP A 13 6.01 -4.71 5.53
N GLU A 14 6.25 -5.38 6.64
CA GLU A 14 5.17 -5.88 7.48
C GLU A 14 4.30 -4.77 8.05
N GLN A 15 4.88 -3.60 8.27
CA GLN A 15 4.10 -2.46 8.75
C GLN A 15 3.13 -1.94 7.69
N LEU A 16 3.57 -1.92 6.44
CA LEU A 16 2.69 -1.54 5.33
C LEU A 16 1.59 -2.57 5.14
N ILE A 17 1.93 -3.84 5.18
CA ILE A 17 0.97 -4.92 5.01
C ILE A 17 -0.09 -4.85 6.11
N LYS A 18 0.33 -4.66 7.34
CA LYS A 18 -0.59 -4.54 8.46
C LYS A 18 -1.51 -3.34 8.30
N LEU A 19 -0.94 -2.21 7.86
CA LEU A 19 -1.72 -1.01 7.66
C LEU A 19 -2.80 -1.21 6.60
N VAL A 20 -2.46 -1.88 5.51
CA VAL A 20 -3.41 -2.20 4.44
C VAL A 20 -4.50 -3.15 4.96
N ALA A 21 -4.12 -4.16 5.73
CA ALA A 21 -5.08 -5.09 6.31
C ALA A 21 -6.05 -4.38 7.26
N ASP A 22 -5.53 -3.51 8.12
CA ASP A 22 -6.36 -2.72 9.02
C ASP A 22 -7.30 -1.81 8.22
N GLY A 23 -6.81 -1.26 7.12
CA GLY A 23 -7.62 -0.43 6.24
C GLY A 23 -8.79 -1.20 5.63
N PHE A 24 -8.55 -2.42 5.20
CA PHE A 24 -9.62 -3.26 4.65
C PHE A 24 -10.69 -3.57 5.70
N VAL A 25 -10.28 -3.89 6.93
CA VAL A 25 -11.22 -4.14 8.00
C VAL A 25 -12.07 -2.90 8.28
N ALA A 26 -11.43 -1.74 8.38
CA ALA A 26 -12.15 -0.49 8.63
C ALA A 26 -13.12 -0.18 7.49
N ARG A 27 -12.68 -0.36 6.25
CA ARG A 27 -13.54 -0.15 5.08
C ARG A 27 -14.77 -1.05 5.11
N GLU A 28 -14.59 -2.33 5.38
CA GLU A 28 -15.70 -3.27 5.39
C GLU A 28 -16.72 -2.91 6.45
N ARG A 29 -16.29 -2.45 7.61
CA ARG A 29 -17.20 -2.04 8.67
C ARG A 29 -17.99 -0.80 8.27
N VAL A 30 -17.34 0.15 7.61
CA VAL A 30 -18.04 1.35 7.13
C VAL A 30 -19.04 0.99 6.04
N VAL A 31 -18.67 0.11 5.12
CA VAL A 31 -19.58 -0.37 4.07
C VAL A 31 -20.78 -1.09 4.68
N ALA A 32 -20.58 -1.78 5.78
CA ALA A 32 -21.66 -2.45 6.50
C ALA A 32 -22.57 -1.49 7.27
N GLY A 33 -22.25 -0.20 7.28
CA GLY A 33 -23.08 0.82 7.90
C GLY A 33 -22.67 1.25 9.28
N GLU A 34 -21.51 0.80 9.77
CA GLU A 34 -21.05 1.19 11.10
C GLU A 34 -20.43 2.59 11.08
N PRO A 35 -20.78 3.45 12.05
CA PRO A 35 -20.20 4.79 12.11
C PRO A 35 -18.70 4.75 12.40
N ILE A 36 -17.96 5.68 11.81
CA ILE A 36 -16.52 5.78 12.02
C ILE A 36 -16.19 5.96 13.51
N ALA A 37 -16.99 6.76 14.21
CA ALA A 37 -16.77 7.01 15.63
C ALA A 37 -16.84 5.72 16.45
N LYS A 38 -17.75 4.83 16.12
CA LYS A 38 -17.89 3.54 16.80
C LYS A 38 -16.66 2.67 16.55
N ILE A 39 -16.23 2.58 15.31
CA ILE A 39 -15.08 1.79 14.93
C ILE A 39 -13.82 2.29 15.65
N ALA A 40 -13.65 3.60 15.66
CA ALA A 40 -12.51 4.23 16.33
C ALA A 40 -12.47 3.88 17.80
N LYS A 41 -13.61 3.99 18.46
CA LYS A 41 -13.71 3.71 19.90
C LYS A 41 -13.37 2.26 20.21
N GLU A 42 -13.90 1.34 19.44
CA GLU A 42 -13.66 -0.10 19.65
C GLU A 42 -12.21 -0.48 19.43
N ARG A 43 -11.53 0.18 18.51
CA ARG A 43 -10.15 -0.16 18.18
C ARG A 43 -9.13 0.71 18.88
N GLY A 44 -9.57 1.62 19.73
CA GLY A 44 -8.66 2.50 20.47
C GLY A 44 -7.99 3.55 19.60
N HIS A 45 -8.65 3.97 18.53
CA HIS A 45 -8.14 4.96 17.61
C HIS A 45 -8.94 6.25 17.67
N THR A 46 -8.39 7.32 17.09
CA THR A 46 -9.15 8.55 16.88
C THR A 46 -10.01 8.40 15.63
N PRO A 47 -11.11 9.18 15.52
CA PRO A 47 -11.90 9.19 14.29
C PRO A 47 -11.08 9.60 13.07
N GLN A 48 -10.14 10.53 13.22
CA GLN A 48 -9.26 10.94 12.13
C GLN A 48 -8.41 9.79 11.63
N TRP A 49 -7.82 9.05 12.54
CA TRP A 49 -7.00 7.90 12.17
C TRP A 49 -7.85 6.81 11.50
N THR A 50 -9.04 6.56 12.04
CA THR A 50 -9.96 5.59 11.47
C THR A 50 -10.36 6.00 10.05
N GLY A 51 -10.61 7.29 9.83
CA GLY A 51 -10.90 7.79 8.49
C GLY A 51 -9.77 7.54 7.50
N ARG A 52 -8.52 7.69 7.96
CA ARG A 52 -7.36 7.38 7.12
C ARG A 52 -7.29 5.90 6.79
N LEU A 53 -7.58 5.05 7.78
CA LEU A 53 -7.61 3.61 7.56
C LEU A 53 -8.65 3.23 6.51
N VAL A 54 -9.84 3.80 6.60
CA VAL A 54 -10.90 3.55 5.59
C VAL A 54 -10.41 3.93 4.20
N ARG A 55 -9.73 5.05 4.08
CA ARG A 55 -9.19 5.50 2.80
C ARG A 55 -8.14 4.52 2.29
N ILE A 56 -7.30 4.01 3.18
CA ILE A 56 -6.31 3.00 2.82
C ILE A 56 -7.00 1.73 2.33
N GLY A 57 -8.14 1.38 2.90
CA GLY A 57 -8.94 0.24 2.45
C GLY A 57 -9.47 0.38 1.03
N TRP A 58 -9.50 1.60 0.49
CA TRP A 58 -9.94 1.87 -0.87
C TRP A 58 -8.78 2.03 -1.85
N LEU A 59 -7.57 1.68 -1.46
CA LEU A 59 -6.42 1.76 -2.36
C LEU A 59 -6.65 0.91 -3.61
N PRO A 60 -6.13 1.36 -4.76
CA PRO A 60 -6.23 0.57 -6.00
C PRO A 60 -5.57 -0.79 -5.84
N PRO A 61 -6.14 -1.83 -6.46
CA PRO A 61 -5.61 -3.18 -6.33
C PRO A 61 -4.14 -3.32 -6.75
N GLN A 62 -3.70 -2.56 -7.75
CA GLN A 62 -2.31 -2.61 -8.19
C GLN A 62 -1.35 -2.23 -7.07
N LEU A 63 -1.70 -1.20 -6.32
CA LEU A 63 -0.84 -0.72 -5.24
C LEU A 63 -0.87 -1.70 -4.07
N VAL A 64 -2.04 -2.22 -3.75
CA VAL A 64 -2.19 -3.21 -2.68
C VAL A 64 -1.35 -4.46 -3.01
N LYS A 65 -1.45 -4.94 -4.24
CA LYS A 65 -0.69 -6.11 -4.67
C LYS A 65 0.80 -5.86 -4.56
N ALA A 66 1.25 -4.69 -4.98
CA ALA A 66 2.67 -4.34 -4.89
C ALA A 66 3.16 -4.36 -3.44
N ILE A 67 2.36 -3.83 -2.52
CA ILE A 67 2.71 -3.81 -1.10
C ILE A 67 2.80 -5.24 -0.55
N VAL A 68 1.80 -6.06 -0.84
CA VAL A 68 1.77 -7.44 -0.34
C VAL A 68 2.92 -8.26 -0.89
N ASP A 69 3.28 -8.03 -2.15
CA ASP A 69 4.36 -8.76 -2.80
C ASP A 69 5.75 -8.22 -2.47
N GLY A 70 5.84 -7.14 -1.69
CA GLY A 70 7.11 -6.51 -1.37
C GLY A 70 7.71 -5.74 -2.53
N LYS A 71 6.89 -5.34 -3.49
CA LYS A 71 7.32 -4.62 -4.69
C LYS A 71 6.81 -3.18 -4.72
N GLN A 72 6.50 -2.63 -3.57
CA GLN A 72 6.02 -1.26 -3.48
C GLN A 72 7.09 -0.29 -4.00
N PRO A 73 6.68 0.88 -4.52
CA PRO A 73 7.62 1.86 -4.99
C PRO A 73 8.56 2.31 -3.88
N LYS A 74 9.79 2.60 -4.26
CA LYS A 74 10.78 3.09 -3.30
C LYS A 74 10.27 4.38 -2.66
N GLY A 75 10.41 4.46 -1.36
CA GLY A 75 9.95 5.61 -0.62
C GLY A 75 8.54 5.49 -0.07
N LEU A 76 7.78 4.48 -0.49
CA LEU A 76 6.46 4.26 0.06
C LEU A 76 6.60 3.57 1.42
N THR A 77 6.38 4.31 2.48
CA THR A 77 6.49 3.83 3.84
C THR A 77 5.14 3.91 4.54
N ARG A 78 5.05 3.30 5.72
CA ARG A 78 3.86 3.41 6.54
C ARG A 78 3.49 4.87 6.80
N ARG A 79 4.49 5.70 7.07
CA ARG A 79 4.28 7.11 7.33
C ARG A 79 3.68 7.81 6.11
N VAL A 80 4.21 7.53 4.93
CA VAL A 80 3.71 8.15 3.70
C VAL A 80 2.29 7.68 3.40
N LEU A 81 2.05 6.38 3.51
CA LEU A 81 0.74 5.81 3.21
C LEU A 81 -0.35 6.33 4.13
N SER A 82 -0.02 6.56 5.40
CA SER A 82 -0.98 7.05 6.38
C SER A 82 -1.07 8.57 6.43
N SER A 83 -0.32 9.26 5.59
CA SER A 83 -0.34 10.72 5.54
C SER A 83 -1.68 11.23 5.01
N SER A 84 -2.12 12.39 5.51
CA SER A 84 -3.38 12.98 5.07
C SER A 84 -3.32 13.49 3.63
N ASP A 85 -2.13 13.76 3.12
CA ASP A 85 -1.92 14.22 1.74
C ASP A 85 -1.41 13.12 0.82
N PHE A 86 -1.60 11.87 1.20
CA PHE A 86 -1.23 10.74 0.35
C PHE A 86 -2.04 10.76 -0.95
N ASP A 87 -1.35 10.62 -2.07
CA ASP A 87 -1.96 10.62 -3.40
C ASP A 87 -1.70 9.27 -4.07
N ALA A 88 -2.73 8.43 -4.11
CA ALA A 88 -2.61 7.09 -4.68
C ALA A 88 -2.25 7.12 -6.15
N GLU A 89 -2.77 8.08 -6.91
CA GLU A 89 -2.50 8.18 -8.34
C GLU A 89 -1.03 8.42 -8.61
N LYS A 90 -0.40 9.26 -7.80
CA LYS A 90 1.02 9.54 -7.92
C LYS A 90 1.84 8.26 -7.74
N TRP A 91 1.48 7.45 -6.76
CA TRP A 91 2.21 6.21 -6.48
C TRP A 91 1.93 5.13 -7.51
N ILE A 92 0.71 5.10 -8.06
CA ILE A 92 0.40 4.21 -9.18
C ILE A 92 1.22 4.61 -10.39
N GLY A 93 1.38 5.90 -10.63
CA GLY A 93 2.23 6.39 -11.70
C GLY A 93 3.67 5.90 -11.58
N LYS A 94 4.18 5.86 -10.35
CA LYS A 94 5.52 5.34 -10.10
C LYS A 94 5.62 3.84 -10.38
N LEU A 95 4.59 3.08 -10.06
CA LEU A 95 4.53 1.67 -10.41
C LEU A 95 4.53 1.48 -11.92
N GLY A 96 3.69 2.24 -12.62
CA GLY A 96 3.62 2.19 -14.07
C GLY A 96 4.91 2.57 -14.73
N ALA A 97 5.56 3.60 -14.23
CA ALA A 97 6.84 4.04 -14.76
C ALA A 97 7.91 2.96 -14.59
N SER A 98 7.94 2.30 -13.44
CA SER A 98 8.87 1.20 -13.21
C SER A 98 8.62 0.04 -14.15
N ALA A 99 7.36 -0.33 -14.33
CA ALA A 99 6.98 -1.41 -15.23
C ALA A 99 7.32 -1.06 -16.67
N ALA A 100 7.00 0.16 -17.09
CA ALA A 100 7.29 0.61 -18.44
C ALA A 100 8.80 0.63 -18.71
N SER A 101 9.57 1.06 -17.74
CA SER A 101 11.02 1.07 -17.85
C SER A 101 11.57 -0.34 -18.04
N ARG A 102 11.05 -1.29 -17.27
CA ARG A 102 11.45 -2.69 -17.35
C ARG A 102 11.10 -3.28 -18.69
N GLU A 103 9.90 -3.02 -19.19
CA GLU A 103 9.47 -3.48 -20.49
C GLU A 103 10.33 -2.91 -21.60
N ARG A 104 10.69 -1.64 -21.48
CA ARG A 104 11.53 -0.97 -22.45
C ARG A 104 12.91 -1.62 -22.53
N ASP A 105 13.47 -1.95 -21.37
CA ASP A 105 14.78 -2.59 -21.32
C ASP A 105 14.73 -3.98 -21.94
N LEU A 106 13.66 -4.73 -21.69
CA LEU A 106 13.48 -6.05 -22.29
C LEU A 106 13.32 -5.97 -23.81
N ALA A 107 12.55 -4.98 -24.27
CA ALA A 107 12.36 -4.77 -25.70
C ALA A 107 13.68 -4.44 -26.38
N LYS A 108 14.51 -3.63 -25.75
CA LYS A 108 15.84 -3.32 -26.28
C LYS A 108 16.69 -4.55 -26.41
N ALA A 109 16.69 -5.40 -25.38
CA ALA A 109 17.46 -6.63 -25.41
C ALA A 109 17.02 -7.55 -26.53
N ASN A 110 15.72 -7.58 -26.80
CA ASN A 110 15.17 -8.44 -27.84
C ASN A 110 15.43 -7.95 -29.25
N THR A 111 15.57 -6.63 -29.41
CA THR A 111 15.78 -6.07 -30.75
C THR A 111 17.25 -5.94 -31.14
N SER A 112 18.12 -6.13 -30.18
CA SER A 112 19.55 -6.14 -30.47
C SER A 112 19.98 -7.45 -31.09
#